data_a61f8414e027940747bbdcd67ddbdfce
#
_entry.id   a61f8414e027940747bbdcd67ddbdfce
#
_cell.length_a   1.000
_cell.length_b   1.000
_cell.length_c   1.000
_cell.angle_alpha   90.00
_cell.angle_beta   90.00
_cell.angle_gamma   90.00
#
_symmetry.space_group_name_H-M   'P 1'
#
loop_
_entity.id
_entity.type
_entity.pdbx_description
1 polymer ?
#
loop_
_entity_poly.entity_id
_entity_poly.type
_entity_poly.pdbx_seq_one_letter_code
_entity_poly.pdbx_strand_id
1 'polypeptide(L)'
;GYNWDLRKNLPFNQIYSELNFKVPIGIKGDCYDRFLIRVEEIKQSIKIIFYCINNIPKGDIISDNKLIFPSRYNMKKSMESLIDHFKLFTEGFIIPEGETYTALEAPKGEFGIYLVTNNTNK
;
A
#
# COMPACT_ATOMS: atom_id res chain seq x y z
N GLY A 1 -4.89 12.61 -23.47
CA GLY A 1 -4.72 12.06 -22.14
C GLY A 1 -3.95 12.96 -21.19
N TYR A 2 -4.06 12.69 -19.92
CA TYR A 2 -3.38 13.45 -18.87
C TYR A 2 -2.21 12.63 -18.31
N ASN A 3 -1.02 13.25 -18.26
CA ASN A 3 0.18 12.61 -17.76
C ASN A 3 0.25 12.77 -16.24
N TRP A 4 -0.49 11.94 -15.52
CA TRP A 4 -0.52 11.94 -14.07
C TRP A 4 -0.42 10.52 -13.52
N ASP A 5 0.59 10.28 -12.68
CA ASP A 5 0.76 9.04 -11.93
C ASP A 5 1.44 9.37 -10.61
N LEU A 6 0.77 9.08 -9.50
CA LEU A 6 1.26 9.42 -8.17
C LEU A 6 2.60 8.73 -7.83
N ARG A 7 2.87 7.59 -8.41
CA ARG A 7 4.15 6.88 -8.25
C ARG A 7 5.34 7.66 -8.80
N LYS A 8 5.10 8.57 -9.78
CA LYS A 8 6.12 9.44 -10.35
C LYS A 8 6.08 10.87 -9.84
N ASN A 9 4.88 11.42 -9.72
CA ASN A 9 4.71 12.83 -9.40
C ASN A 9 4.82 13.12 -7.91
N LEU A 10 4.36 12.19 -7.08
CA LEU A 10 4.46 12.24 -5.62
C LEU A 10 4.90 10.86 -5.11
N PRO A 11 6.17 10.50 -5.27
CA PRO A 11 6.64 9.18 -4.88
C PRO A 11 6.52 9.01 -3.36
N PHE A 12 5.47 8.36 -2.93
CA PHE A 12 5.23 8.01 -1.53
C PHE A 12 6.30 7.04 -1.00
N ASN A 13 6.92 6.29 -1.89
CA ASN A 13 7.97 5.34 -1.57
C ASN A 13 9.19 5.60 -2.47
N GLN A 14 10.36 5.73 -1.86
CA GLN A 14 11.63 5.94 -2.57
C GLN A 14 11.91 4.91 -3.67
N ILE A 15 11.40 3.68 -3.52
CA ILE A 15 11.54 2.61 -4.51
C ILE A 15 11.01 3.03 -5.89
N TYR A 16 9.91 3.78 -5.94
CA TYR A 16 9.34 4.23 -7.22
C TYR A 16 10.23 5.23 -7.97
N SER A 17 11.09 5.97 -7.28
CA SER A 17 12.04 6.88 -7.93
C SER A 17 13.17 6.13 -8.65
N GLU A 18 13.49 4.92 -8.20
CA GLU A 18 14.51 4.06 -8.81
C GLU A 18 13.96 3.28 -10.01
N LEU A 19 12.64 3.16 -10.13
CA LEU A 19 12.00 2.37 -11.17
C LEU A 19 11.84 3.15 -12.47
N ASN A 20 12.43 2.61 -13.54
CA ASN A 20 12.26 3.18 -14.88
C ASN A 20 11.04 2.58 -15.60
N PHE A 21 9.86 3.11 -15.33
CA PHE A 21 8.62 2.75 -16.03
C PHE A 21 8.02 3.96 -16.75
N LYS A 22 7.19 3.72 -17.76
CA LYS A 22 6.51 4.77 -18.53
C LYS A 22 5.06 4.89 -18.07
N VAL A 23 4.55 6.12 -18.04
CA VAL A 23 3.12 6.39 -17.87
C VAL A 23 2.50 6.42 -19.26
N PRO A 24 1.61 5.47 -19.62
CA PRO A 24 0.98 5.46 -20.92
C PRO A 24 -0.07 6.57 -21.03
N ILE A 25 -0.08 7.27 -22.15
CA ILE A 25 -0.99 8.40 -22.40
C ILE A 25 -1.68 8.18 -23.74
N GLY A 26 -3.01 8.23 -23.73
CA GLY A 26 -3.81 8.19 -24.95
C GLY A 26 -3.98 9.58 -25.58
N ILE A 27 -4.21 9.62 -26.87
CA ILE A 27 -4.34 10.85 -27.65
C ILE A 27 -5.79 11.05 -28.15
N LYS A 28 -6.43 9.99 -28.62
CA LYS A 28 -7.76 10.05 -29.24
C LYS A 28 -8.91 10.01 -28.24
N GLY A 29 -8.70 9.37 -27.07
CA GLY A 29 -9.71 9.24 -26.02
C GLY A 29 -10.87 8.30 -26.36
N ASP A 30 -10.73 7.47 -27.38
CA ASP A 30 -11.72 6.47 -27.78
C ASP A 30 -11.57 5.13 -27.01
N CYS A 31 -12.46 4.19 -27.25
CA CYS A 31 -12.41 2.88 -26.60
C CYS A 31 -11.16 2.09 -26.97
N TYR A 32 -10.65 2.26 -28.19
CA TYR A 32 -9.43 1.60 -28.63
C TYR A 32 -8.19 2.14 -27.92
N ASP A 33 -8.11 3.46 -27.78
CA ASP A 33 -7.03 4.10 -26.99
C ASP A 33 -7.03 3.61 -25.54
N ARG A 34 -8.21 3.51 -24.91
CA ARG A 34 -8.32 2.97 -23.55
C ARG A 34 -7.83 1.53 -23.46
N PHE A 35 -8.15 0.71 -24.45
CA PHE A 35 -7.65 -0.67 -24.52
C PHE A 35 -6.12 -0.69 -24.63
N LEU A 36 -5.54 0.10 -25.53
CA LEU A 36 -4.09 0.17 -25.72
C LEU A 36 -3.37 0.66 -24.46
N ILE A 37 -3.92 1.66 -23.76
CA ILE A 37 -3.38 2.14 -22.49
C ILE A 37 -3.35 0.99 -21.46
N ARG A 38 -4.44 0.22 -21.31
CA ARG A 38 -4.48 -0.91 -20.37
C ARG A 38 -3.45 -1.98 -20.70
N VAL A 39 -3.28 -2.29 -21.98
CA VAL A 39 -2.26 -3.25 -22.41
C VAL A 39 -0.85 -2.75 -22.07
N GLU A 40 -0.58 -1.46 -22.28
CA GLU A 40 0.72 -0.89 -21.95
C GLU A 40 0.94 -0.79 -20.44
N GLU A 41 -0.09 -0.44 -19.65
CA GLU A 41 -0.03 -0.48 -18.18
C GLU A 41 0.31 -1.87 -17.65
N ILE A 42 -0.25 -2.93 -18.23
CA ILE A 42 0.07 -4.31 -17.86
C ILE A 42 1.56 -4.60 -18.12
N LYS A 43 2.08 -4.19 -19.27
CA LYS A 43 3.51 -4.38 -19.59
C LYS A 43 4.43 -3.65 -18.61
N GLN A 44 4.08 -2.42 -18.25
CA GLN A 44 4.85 -1.66 -17.25
C GLN A 44 4.76 -2.30 -15.87
N SER A 45 3.59 -2.79 -15.47
CA SER A 45 3.41 -3.50 -14.19
C SER A 45 4.24 -4.78 -14.12
N ILE A 46 4.31 -5.54 -15.20
CA ILE A 46 5.16 -6.76 -15.27
C ILE A 46 6.64 -6.39 -15.10
N LYS A 47 7.11 -5.29 -15.68
CA LYS A 47 8.50 -4.83 -15.49
C LYS A 47 8.77 -4.46 -14.04
N ILE A 48 7.84 -3.79 -13.38
CA ILE A 48 7.96 -3.44 -11.95
C ILE A 48 8.01 -4.71 -11.09
N ILE A 49 7.13 -5.66 -11.33
CA ILE A 49 7.10 -6.95 -10.61
C ILE A 49 8.44 -7.68 -10.78
N PHE A 50 8.95 -7.74 -12.00
CA PHE A 50 10.23 -8.40 -12.27
C PHE A 50 11.40 -7.74 -11.54
N TYR A 51 11.42 -6.40 -11.51
CA TYR A 51 12.41 -5.66 -10.73
C TYR A 51 12.31 -5.97 -9.25
N CYS A 52 11.10 -5.94 -8.68
CA CYS A 52 10.88 -6.21 -7.26
C CYS A 52 11.32 -7.62 -6.86
N ILE A 53 11.00 -8.63 -7.67
CA ILE A 53 11.38 -10.02 -7.39
C ILE A 53 12.91 -10.18 -7.33
N ASN A 54 13.62 -9.50 -8.23
CA ASN A 54 15.09 -9.60 -8.30
C ASN A 54 15.81 -8.80 -7.20
N ASN A 55 15.15 -7.78 -6.65
CA ASN A 55 15.76 -6.87 -5.69
C ASN A 55 15.15 -6.95 -4.29
N ILE A 56 14.30 -7.94 -4.02
CA ILE A 56 13.69 -8.11 -2.71
C ILE A 56 14.78 -8.43 -1.67
N PRO A 57 14.93 -7.64 -0.59
CA PRO A 57 15.92 -7.90 0.43
C PRO A 57 15.55 -9.15 1.24
N LYS A 58 16.55 -9.85 1.73
CA LYS A 58 16.36 -10.93 2.70
C LYS A 58 16.04 -10.31 4.06
N GLY A 59 15.06 -10.89 4.76
CA GLY A 59 14.68 -10.43 6.08
C GLY A 59 13.43 -11.13 6.59
N ASP A 60 13.00 -10.74 7.77
CA ASP A 60 11.80 -11.28 8.38
C ASP A 60 10.55 -10.78 7.65
N ILE A 61 9.55 -11.65 7.55
CA ILE A 61 8.29 -11.35 6.84
C ILE A 61 7.39 -10.44 7.70
N ILE A 62 7.50 -10.55 9.02
CA ILE A 62 6.67 -9.84 9.99
C ILE A 62 7.58 -9.00 10.88
N SER A 63 7.25 -7.74 11.10
CA SER A 63 8.01 -6.90 12.02
C SER A 63 7.74 -7.30 13.48
N ASP A 64 8.76 -7.14 14.33
CA ASP A 64 8.62 -7.36 15.77
C ASP A 64 7.98 -6.13 16.44
N ASN A 65 6.65 -6.04 16.36
CA ASN A 65 5.89 -4.94 16.92
C ASN A 65 4.70 -5.47 17.74
N LYS A 66 4.48 -4.90 18.92
CA LYS A 66 3.37 -5.24 19.82
C LYS A 66 1.98 -4.95 19.23
N LEU A 67 1.89 -4.14 18.19
CA LEU A 67 0.64 -3.87 17.46
C LEU A 67 0.26 -4.97 16.47
N ILE A 68 1.11 -5.99 16.32
CA ILE A 68 0.86 -7.12 15.44
C ILE A 68 0.26 -8.27 16.25
N PHE A 69 -0.73 -8.93 15.67
CA PHE A 69 -1.35 -10.08 16.30
C PHE A 69 -0.32 -11.18 16.61
N PRO A 70 -0.29 -11.70 17.84
CA PRO A 70 0.60 -12.79 18.21
C PRO A 70 0.28 -14.05 17.41
N SER A 71 1.30 -14.88 17.19
CA SER A 71 1.12 -16.14 16.48
C SER A 71 0.14 -17.06 17.23
N ARG A 72 -0.59 -17.91 16.48
CA ARG A 72 -1.51 -18.90 17.09
C ARG A 72 -0.83 -19.82 18.11
N TYR A 73 0.45 -20.11 17.90
CA TYR A 73 1.23 -20.91 18.81
C TYR A 73 1.44 -20.16 20.15
N ASN A 74 1.85 -18.90 20.09
CA ASN A 74 2.05 -18.08 21.28
C ASN A 74 0.76 -17.86 22.06
N MET A 75 -0.36 -17.62 21.39
CA MET A 75 -1.67 -17.48 22.04
C MET A 75 -2.08 -18.72 22.86
N LYS A 76 -1.64 -19.92 22.46
CA LYS A 76 -1.95 -21.16 23.17
C LYS A 76 -1.04 -21.45 24.35
N LYS A 77 0.13 -20.80 24.42
CA LYS A 77 1.15 -21.08 25.43
C LYS A 77 1.39 -19.93 26.42
N SER A 78 1.12 -18.71 26.01
CA SER A 78 1.34 -17.51 26.82
C SER A 78 0.02 -16.81 27.08
N MET A 79 -0.29 -16.56 28.36
CA MET A 79 -1.46 -15.81 28.79
C MET A 79 -1.40 -14.36 28.29
N GLU A 80 -0.20 -13.75 28.32
CA GLU A 80 0.03 -12.39 27.81
C GLU A 80 -0.32 -12.28 26.34
N SER A 81 0.15 -13.22 25.52
CA SER A 81 -0.17 -13.25 24.09
C SER A 81 -1.67 -13.44 23.83
N LEU A 82 -2.36 -14.16 24.66
CA LEU A 82 -3.82 -14.32 24.57
C LEU A 82 -4.55 -13.01 24.92
N ILE A 83 -4.10 -12.33 25.96
CA ILE A 83 -4.65 -11.02 26.37
C ILE A 83 -4.38 -9.96 25.30
N ASP A 84 -3.17 -9.91 24.75
CA ASP A 84 -2.80 -8.98 23.68
C ASP A 84 -3.67 -9.20 22.43
N HIS A 85 -3.86 -10.46 22.05
CA HIS A 85 -4.75 -10.80 20.94
C HIS A 85 -6.18 -10.34 21.22
N PHE A 86 -6.71 -10.61 22.40
CA PHE A 86 -8.07 -10.23 22.76
C PHE A 86 -8.25 -8.71 22.75
N LYS A 87 -7.31 -7.97 23.33
CA LYS A 87 -7.36 -6.51 23.35
C LYS A 87 -7.24 -5.89 21.96
N LEU A 88 -6.32 -6.37 21.14
CA LEU A 88 -6.17 -5.88 19.77
C LEU A 88 -7.42 -6.14 18.92
N PHE A 89 -8.12 -7.24 19.19
CA PHE A 89 -9.33 -7.60 18.44
C PHE A 89 -10.59 -6.87 18.90
N THR A 90 -10.71 -6.59 20.18
CA THR A 90 -11.90 -5.97 20.78
C THR A 90 -11.79 -4.45 20.87
N GLU A 91 -10.70 -3.95 21.40
CA GLU A 91 -10.47 -2.51 21.62
C GLU A 91 -9.67 -1.87 20.49
N GLY A 92 -8.72 -2.62 19.91
CA GLY A 92 -7.73 -2.07 19.01
C GLY A 92 -6.68 -1.22 19.76
N PHE A 93 -6.02 -0.33 19.05
CA PHE A 93 -5.08 0.62 19.61
C PHE A 93 -5.59 2.05 19.47
N ILE A 94 -5.20 2.90 20.40
CA ILE A 94 -5.56 4.31 20.38
C ILE A 94 -4.69 5.03 19.36
N ILE A 95 -5.32 5.79 18.46
CA ILE A 95 -4.64 6.63 17.49
C ILE A 95 -4.63 8.05 18.05
N PRO A 96 -3.46 8.73 18.12
CA PRO A 96 -3.39 10.11 18.59
C PRO A 96 -4.26 11.03 17.75
N GLU A 97 -4.75 12.10 18.37
CA GLU A 97 -5.55 13.12 17.68
C GLU A 97 -4.75 13.75 16.54
N GLY A 98 -5.41 13.89 15.40
CA GLY A 98 -4.80 14.49 14.22
C GLY A 98 -5.63 14.31 12.96
N GLU A 99 -5.17 14.97 11.92
CA GLU A 99 -5.75 14.87 10.58
C GLU A 99 -4.65 14.49 9.60
N THR A 100 -4.94 13.57 8.70
CA THR A 100 -4.02 13.21 7.63
C THR A 100 -4.76 12.90 6.35
N TYR A 101 -4.18 13.33 5.23
CA TYR A 101 -4.60 12.94 3.90
C TYR A 101 -3.47 12.19 3.21
N THR A 102 -3.78 11.02 2.69
CA THR A 102 -2.82 10.23 1.92
C THR A 102 -3.50 9.73 0.66
N ALA A 103 -2.84 9.95 -0.47
CA ALA A 103 -3.28 9.45 -1.76
C ALA A 103 -2.24 8.51 -2.35
N LEU A 104 -2.69 7.47 -3.02
CA LEU A 104 -1.83 6.50 -3.69
C LEU A 104 -2.42 6.10 -5.05
N GLU A 105 -1.56 5.63 -5.92
CA GLU A 105 -1.97 5.14 -7.24
C GLU A 105 -2.57 3.75 -7.11
N ALA A 106 -3.86 3.65 -7.39
CA ALA A 106 -4.60 2.40 -7.44
C ALA A 106 -4.79 1.93 -8.89
N PRO A 107 -5.22 0.68 -9.15
CA PRO A 107 -5.41 0.17 -10.51
C PRO A 107 -6.37 0.99 -11.38
N LYS A 108 -7.29 1.71 -10.76
CA LYS A 108 -8.27 2.57 -11.46
C LYS A 108 -7.89 4.05 -11.49
N GLY A 109 -6.79 4.43 -10.84
CA GLY A 109 -6.33 5.81 -10.74
C GLY A 109 -6.01 6.21 -9.29
N GLU A 110 -6.08 7.49 -8.99
CA GLU A 110 -5.79 8.01 -7.65
C GLU A 110 -6.83 7.56 -6.63
N PHE A 111 -6.36 6.97 -5.53
CA PHE A 111 -7.17 6.63 -4.38
C PHE A 111 -6.66 7.39 -3.16
N GLY A 112 -7.48 8.29 -2.64
CA GLY A 112 -7.14 9.11 -1.48
C GLY A 112 -8.00 8.78 -0.27
N ILE A 113 -7.39 8.83 0.90
CA ILE A 113 -8.06 8.69 2.20
C ILE A 113 -7.75 9.92 3.04
N TYR A 114 -8.79 10.58 3.50
CA TYR A 114 -8.71 11.62 4.52
C TYR A 114 -9.18 11.03 5.85
N LEU A 115 -8.29 11.04 6.84
CA LEU A 115 -8.52 10.45 8.14
C LEU A 115 -8.47 11.54 9.21
N VAL A 116 -9.50 11.60 10.05
CA VAL A 116 -9.56 12.44 11.25
C VAL A 116 -9.63 11.54 12.47
N THR A 117 -8.75 11.74 13.41
CA THR A 117 -8.65 10.94 14.64
C THR A 117 -8.84 11.85 15.87
N ASN A 118 -9.46 11.32 16.90
CA ASN A 118 -9.83 12.04 18.11
C ASN A 118 -9.32 11.38 19.39
N ASN A 119 -8.15 10.75 19.33
CA ASN A 119 -7.54 10.05 20.47
C ASN A 119 -8.40 8.89 21.01
N THR A 120 -9.17 8.25 20.15
CA THR A 120 -9.95 7.05 20.46
C THR A 120 -9.58 5.89 19.55
N ASN A 121 -10.17 4.75 19.80
CA ASN A 121 -10.04 3.54 18.97
C ASN A 121 -11.25 3.30 18.05
N LYS A 122 -12.12 4.30 17.93
CA LYS A 122 -13.36 4.23 17.11
C LYS A 122 -13.40 5.38 16.12
#